data_789871972a81decb2285cfb453666fcc
#
_entry.id   789871972a81decb2285cfb453666fcc
#
_cell.length_a   1.000
_cell.length_b   1.000
_cell.length_c   1.000
_cell.angle_alpha   90.00
_cell.angle_beta   90.00
_cell.angle_gamma   90.00
#
_symmetry.space_group_name_H-M   'P 1'
#
loop_
_entity.id
_entity.type
_entity.pdbx_description
1 polymer ?
#
loop_
_entity_poly.entity_id
_entity_poly.type
_entity_poly.pdbx_seq_one_letter_code
_entity_poly.pdbx_strand_id
1 'polypeptide(L)'
;QKISQEPERFSTNVAARTVLQSWLFPTLAYIAGPTEFAYYRQLKDYHRAHRVSMPMIIPRLSASFITPYTNSLLEKTRIKPWENIPIHWEEWNPILGCEVKEIKQDWLEVAKQKIGPIFPNQTLTRLVDYFSSKLLKRAVKYKLKKSKIPFNALHILRNTFYPQAKKQERVYNFLGYQKANTNIIQQINQLSITHDGHYYFYTR
;
A
#
# COMPACT_ATOMS: atom_id res chain seq x y z
N GLN A 1 -2.20 31.51 -35.17
CA GLN A 1 -1.35 32.75 -35.16
C GLN A 1 -0.55 32.85 -33.83
N LYS A 2 -1.13 32.70 -32.62
CA LYS A 2 -0.37 32.80 -31.35
C LYS A 2 0.72 31.76 -31.21
N ILE A 3 0.50 30.52 -31.64
CA ILE A 3 1.49 29.41 -31.55
C ILE A 3 2.74 29.72 -32.37
N SER A 4 2.58 30.38 -33.52
CA SER A 4 3.71 30.73 -34.39
C SER A 4 4.49 31.96 -33.89
N GLN A 5 3.88 32.78 -33.04
CA GLN A 5 4.50 33.99 -32.50
C GLN A 5 5.21 33.75 -31.16
N GLU A 6 4.64 32.88 -30.30
CA GLU A 6 5.13 32.60 -28.94
C GLU A 6 5.08 31.07 -28.67
N PRO A 7 5.82 30.23 -29.43
CA PRO A 7 5.72 28.77 -29.34
C PRO A 7 6.10 28.25 -27.96
N GLU A 8 6.99 28.91 -27.23
CA GLU A 8 7.44 28.55 -25.89
C GLU A 8 6.32 28.59 -24.83
N ARG A 9 5.21 29.28 -25.09
CA ARG A 9 4.05 29.37 -24.21
C ARG A 9 3.07 28.19 -24.36
N PHE A 10 3.31 27.33 -25.34
CA PHE A 10 2.43 26.21 -25.65
C PHE A 10 3.11 24.89 -25.35
N SER A 11 2.37 23.98 -24.76
CA SER A 11 2.80 22.58 -24.57
C SER A 11 1.69 21.63 -24.97
N THR A 12 2.07 20.42 -25.34
CA THR A 12 1.11 19.37 -25.67
C THR A 12 0.39 18.90 -24.40
N ASN A 13 -0.86 18.46 -24.55
CA ASN A 13 -1.54 17.71 -23.50
C ASN A 13 -0.90 16.31 -23.32
N VAL A 14 -1.34 15.58 -22.31
CA VAL A 14 -0.78 14.26 -21.96
C VAL A 14 -0.86 13.27 -23.14
N ALA A 15 -1.99 13.23 -23.87
CA ALA A 15 -2.17 12.32 -25.00
C ALA A 15 -1.27 12.68 -26.19
N ALA A 16 -1.28 13.94 -26.61
CA ALA A 16 -0.47 14.41 -27.73
C ALA A 16 1.04 14.32 -27.46
N ARG A 17 1.46 14.45 -26.19
CA ARG A 17 2.86 14.30 -25.79
C ARG A 17 3.40 12.90 -26.10
N THR A 18 2.61 11.84 -25.90
CA THR A 18 3.06 10.47 -26.16
C THR A 18 3.33 10.23 -27.65
N VAL A 19 2.46 10.76 -28.52
CA VAL A 19 2.64 10.68 -29.98
C VAL A 19 3.83 11.53 -30.42
N LEU A 20 3.92 12.78 -29.95
CA LEU A 20 5.02 13.68 -30.28
C LEU A 20 6.38 13.10 -29.87
N GLN A 21 6.46 12.53 -28.68
CA GLN A 21 7.68 11.86 -28.18
C GLN A 21 8.08 10.70 -29.11
N SER A 22 7.14 9.83 -29.46
CA SER A 22 7.41 8.68 -30.33
C SER A 22 7.73 9.08 -31.78
N TRP A 23 7.25 10.25 -32.22
CA TRP A 23 7.56 10.81 -33.51
C TRP A 23 8.93 11.48 -33.57
N LEU A 24 9.30 12.23 -32.51
CA LEU A 24 10.60 12.92 -32.43
C LEU A 24 11.76 11.97 -32.10
N PHE A 25 11.50 10.95 -31.31
CA PHE A 25 12.52 10.00 -30.85
C PHE A 25 12.11 8.56 -31.27
N PRO A 26 13.04 7.74 -31.77
CA PRO A 26 12.77 6.34 -32.10
C PRO A 26 12.58 5.51 -30.83
N THR A 27 11.43 5.69 -30.16
CA THR A 27 11.12 5.08 -28.87
C THR A 27 10.69 3.64 -29.07
N LEU A 28 11.51 2.68 -28.65
CA LEU A 28 11.19 1.24 -28.68
C LEU A 28 10.29 0.84 -27.52
N ALA A 29 10.61 1.34 -26.32
CA ALA A 29 9.88 1.02 -25.11
C ALA A 29 9.75 2.26 -24.19
N TYR A 30 8.66 2.32 -23.45
CA TYR A 30 8.38 3.35 -22.47
C TYR A 30 8.16 2.73 -21.11
N ILE A 31 8.97 3.08 -20.11
CA ILE A 31 8.84 2.59 -18.75
C ILE A 31 7.83 3.46 -18.01
N ALA A 32 6.67 2.90 -17.72
CA ALA A 32 5.50 3.59 -17.20
C ALA A 32 5.23 3.30 -15.72
N GLY A 33 4.88 4.34 -14.98
CA GLY A 33 4.26 4.15 -13.65
C GLY A 33 2.84 3.59 -13.79
N PRO A 34 2.20 3.13 -12.68
CA PRO A 34 0.89 2.48 -12.76
C PRO A 34 -0.19 3.31 -13.45
N THR A 35 -0.24 4.61 -13.16
CA THR A 35 -1.19 5.54 -13.78
C THR A 35 -0.89 5.74 -15.26
N GLU A 36 0.40 5.87 -15.62
CA GLU A 36 0.84 6.02 -17.00
C GLU A 36 0.55 4.77 -17.81
N PHE A 37 0.83 3.59 -17.26
CA PHE A 37 0.50 2.32 -17.87
C PHE A 37 -0.99 2.20 -18.19
N ALA A 38 -1.86 2.65 -17.28
CA ALA A 38 -3.31 2.60 -17.46
C ALA A 38 -3.77 3.48 -18.62
N TYR A 39 -3.31 4.75 -18.70
CA TYR A 39 -3.78 5.63 -19.77
C TYR A 39 -3.11 5.36 -21.12
N TYR A 40 -1.86 4.91 -21.16
CA TYR A 40 -1.21 4.52 -22.43
C TYR A 40 -1.99 3.42 -23.16
N ARG A 41 -2.56 2.47 -22.44
CA ARG A 41 -3.40 1.41 -23.04
C ARG A 41 -4.60 1.97 -23.81
N GLN A 42 -5.08 3.15 -23.44
CA GLN A 42 -6.21 3.82 -24.09
C GLN A 42 -5.77 4.63 -25.33
N LEU A 43 -4.48 4.88 -25.52
CA LEU A 43 -3.95 5.73 -26.58
C LEU A 43 -3.59 4.97 -27.88
N LYS A 44 -3.85 3.69 -27.95
CA LYS A 44 -3.51 2.86 -29.13
C LYS A 44 -4.10 3.42 -30.42
N ASP A 45 -5.38 3.75 -30.41
CA ASP A 45 -6.06 4.28 -31.61
C ASP A 45 -5.64 5.73 -31.91
N TYR A 46 -5.28 6.49 -30.88
CA TYR A 46 -4.74 7.85 -31.04
C TYR A 46 -3.38 7.83 -31.76
N HIS A 47 -2.46 6.94 -31.37
CA HIS A 47 -1.20 6.72 -32.08
C HIS A 47 -1.44 6.28 -33.53
N ARG A 48 -2.37 5.36 -33.76
CA ARG A 48 -2.74 4.90 -35.11
C ARG A 48 -3.27 6.03 -35.99
N ALA A 49 -4.13 6.90 -35.47
CA ALA A 49 -4.69 8.05 -36.18
C ALA A 49 -3.59 9.02 -36.64
N HIS A 50 -2.53 9.18 -35.86
CA HIS A 50 -1.38 10.00 -36.18
C HIS A 50 -0.29 9.26 -37.00
N ARG A 51 -0.50 7.99 -37.37
CA ARG A 51 0.46 7.13 -38.09
C ARG A 51 1.82 7.02 -37.38
N VAL A 52 1.81 7.06 -36.07
CA VAL A 52 3.00 6.90 -35.23
C VAL A 52 2.92 5.57 -34.51
N SER A 53 3.98 4.77 -34.60
CA SER A 53 4.06 3.49 -33.89
C SER A 53 4.03 3.71 -32.38
N MET A 54 3.17 2.96 -31.68
CA MET A 54 3.12 3.00 -30.23
C MET A 54 4.29 2.17 -29.67
N PRO A 55 5.09 2.73 -28.75
CA PRO A 55 6.17 1.96 -28.12
C PRO A 55 5.62 0.84 -27.24
N MET A 56 6.46 -0.15 -26.95
CA MET A 56 6.15 -1.15 -25.93
C MET A 56 6.04 -0.44 -24.56
N ILE A 57 4.96 -0.69 -23.86
CA ILE A 57 4.77 -0.10 -22.52
C ILE A 57 5.20 -1.13 -21.48
N ILE A 58 6.24 -0.80 -20.73
CA ILE A 58 6.80 -1.65 -19.68
C ILE A 58 6.47 -1.04 -18.33
N PRO A 59 5.84 -1.79 -17.40
CA PRO A 59 5.59 -1.27 -16.06
C PRO A 59 6.91 -1.00 -15.32
N ARG A 60 6.98 0.14 -14.64
CA ARG A 60 8.12 0.49 -13.82
C ARG A 60 8.25 -0.47 -12.64
N LEU A 61 9.47 -0.89 -12.34
CA LEU A 61 9.78 -1.66 -11.14
C LEU A 61 9.25 -0.95 -9.89
N SER A 62 8.52 -1.70 -9.05
CA SER A 62 8.02 -1.27 -7.75
C SER A 62 8.71 -2.08 -6.66
N ALA A 63 9.26 -1.41 -5.65
CA ALA A 63 10.05 -2.07 -4.63
C ALA A 63 9.87 -1.47 -3.24
N SER A 64 9.95 -2.31 -2.21
CA SER A 64 10.04 -1.91 -0.80
C SER A 64 11.25 -2.55 -0.14
N PHE A 65 11.90 -1.81 0.74
CA PHE A 65 13.05 -2.28 1.51
C PHE A 65 12.61 -2.64 2.93
N ILE A 66 13.07 -3.80 3.39
CA ILE A 66 12.74 -4.37 4.70
C ILE A 66 14.01 -4.42 5.53
N THR A 67 14.06 -3.63 6.59
CA THR A 67 15.19 -3.64 7.54
C THR A 67 15.11 -4.88 8.45
N PRO A 68 16.22 -5.32 9.07
CA PRO A 68 16.23 -6.44 10.01
C PRO A 68 15.22 -6.27 11.14
N TYR A 69 15.08 -5.05 11.65
CA TYR A 69 14.07 -4.75 12.68
C TYR A 69 12.64 -4.93 12.16
N THR A 70 12.36 -4.39 10.97
CA THR A 70 11.03 -4.54 10.34
C THR A 70 10.72 -5.99 10.04
N ASN A 71 11.72 -6.77 9.56
CA ASN A 71 11.57 -8.20 9.33
C ASN A 71 11.20 -8.95 10.61
N SER A 72 11.91 -8.68 11.71
CA SER A 72 11.58 -9.25 13.02
C SER A 72 10.15 -8.93 13.48
N LEU A 73 9.64 -7.73 13.17
CA LEU A 73 8.25 -7.38 13.45
C LEU A 73 7.27 -8.16 12.56
N LEU A 74 7.55 -8.30 11.27
CA LEU A 74 6.72 -9.09 10.35
C LEU A 74 6.61 -10.54 10.82
N GLU A 75 7.72 -11.17 11.18
CA GLU A 75 7.75 -12.54 11.70
C GLU A 75 6.92 -12.70 12.97
N LYS A 76 7.10 -11.80 13.96
CA LYS A 76 6.37 -11.83 15.23
C LYS A 76 4.87 -11.57 15.06
N THR A 77 4.50 -10.67 14.16
CA THR A 77 3.11 -10.32 13.90
C THR A 77 2.45 -11.26 12.90
N ARG A 78 3.22 -12.03 12.13
CA ARG A 78 2.77 -12.83 10.98
C ARG A 78 2.06 -12.01 9.89
N ILE A 79 2.30 -10.70 9.86
CA ILE A 79 1.84 -9.81 8.79
C ILE A 79 2.76 -9.98 7.59
N LYS A 80 2.20 -10.14 6.41
CA LYS A 80 2.98 -10.18 5.17
C LYS A 80 3.14 -8.76 4.62
N PRO A 81 4.29 -8.42 4.00
CA PRO A 81 4.57 -7.06 3.50
C PRO A 81 3.56 -6.52 2.48
N TRP A 82 2.87 -7.42 1.76
CA TRP A 82 1.87 -7.08 0.74
C TRP A 82 0.43 -7.02 1.27
N GLU A 83 0.20 -7.35 2.54
CA GLU A 83 -1.11 -7.28 3.16
C GLU A 83 -1.44 -5.85 3.60
N ASN A 84 -2.72 -5.52 3.65
CA ASN A 84 -3.17 -4.28 4.27
C ASN A 84 -2.92 -4.33 5.78
N ILE A 85 -2.01 -3.48 6.24
CA ILE A 85 -1.67 -3.39 7.65
C ILE A 85 -2.79 -2.63 8.37
N PRO A 86 -3.48 -3.23 9.33
CA PRO A 86 -4.57 -2.59 10.04
C PRO A 86 -4.09 -1.39 10.86
N ILE A 87 -4.98 -0.43 11.11
CA ILE A 87 -4.68 0.76 11.93
C ILE A 87 -4.68 0.40 13.40
N HIS A 88 -5.60 -0.46 13.80
CA HIS A 88 -5.80 -0.86 15.18
C HIS A 88 -5.61 -2.36 15.36
N TRP A 89 -5.06 -2.75 16.49
CA TRP A 89 -4.84 -4.14 16.84
C TRP A 89 -6.12 -4.94 16.95
N GLU A 90 -7.25 -4.29 17.27
CA GLU A 90 -8.56 -4.91 17.35
C GLU A 90 -9.06 -5.46 16.00
N GLU A 91 -8.50 -4.92 14.91
CA GLU A 91 -8.77 -5.37 13.55
C GLU A 91 -7.90 -6.57 13.16
N TRP A 92 -6.90 -6.93 13.98
CA TRP A 92 -5.94 -7.98 13.69
C TRP A 92 -6.34 -9.31 14.36
N ASN A 93 -7.25 -10.04 13.71
CA ASN A 93 -7.78 -11.31 14.20
C ASN A 93 -6.72 -12.37 14.56
N PRO A 94 -5.60 -12.56 13.81
CA PRO A 94 -4.57 -13.55 14.17
C PRO A 94 -3.96 -13.35 15.55
N ILE A 95 -3.89 -12.12 16.05
CA ILE A 95 -3.38 -11.84 17.41
C ILE A 95 -4.40 -12.20 18.48
N LEU A 96 -5.67 -11.91 18.26
CA LEU A 96 -6.72 -12.21 19.23
C LEU A 96 -7.15 -13.67 19.16
N GLY A 97 -7.05 -14.31 18.00
CA GLY A 97 -7.48 -15.69 17.77
C GLY A 97 -9.00 -15.85 17.87
N CYS A 98 -9.76 -14.78 17.65
CA CYS A 98 -11.21 -14.76 17.67
C CYS A 98 -11.75 -13.63 16.80
N GLU A 99 -12.95 -13.77 16.29
CA GLU A 99 -13.68 -12.74 15.55
C GLU A 99 -14.30 -11.75 16.53
N VAL A 100 -13.77 -10.55 16.57
CA VAL A 100 -14.23 -9.47 17.47
C VAL A 100 -15.68 -9.09 17.24
N LYS A 101 -16.14 -9.19 15.98
CA LYS A 101 -17.53 -8.87 15.62
C LYS A 101 -18.52 -9.89 16.22
N GLU A 102 -18.19 -11.18 16.17
CA GLU A 102 -19.03 -12.24 16.74
C GLU A 102 -19.16 -12.06 18.26
N ILE A 103 -18.06 -11.84 18.96
CA ILE A 103 -18.09 -11.60 20.41
C ILE A 103 -18.99 -10.41 20.77
N LYS A 104 -18.94 -9.33 20.00
CA LYS A 104 -19.81 -8.16 20.24
C LYS A 104 -21.29 -8.48 19.99
N GLN A 105 -21.60 -9.26 18.97
CA GLN A 105 -22.96 -9.69 18.67
C GLN A 105 -23.54 -10.57 19.78
N ASP A 106 -22.81 -11.59 20.20
CA ASP A 106 -23.19 -12.49 21.28
C ASP A 106 -23.46 -11.73 22.60
N TRP A 107 -22.58 -10.79 22.94
CA TRP A 107 -22.78 -9.97 24.12
C TRP A 107 -23.98 -9.06 24.03
N LEU A 108 -24.27 -8.53 22.83
CA LEU A 108 -25.44 -7.68 22.62
C LEU A 108 -26.74 -8.50 22.75
N GLU A 109 -26.77 -9.71 22.21
CA GLU A 109 -27.92 -10.61 22.32
C GLU A 109 -28.21 -11.00 23.77
N VAL A 110 -27.16 -11.42 24.48
CA VAL A 110 -27.29 -11.75 25.92
C VAL A 110 -27.73 -10.53 26.73
N ALA A 111 -27.21 -9.35 26.46
CA ALA A 111 -27.61 -8.12 27.12
C ALA A 111 -29.09 -7.76 26.84
N LYS A 112 -29.53 -7.90 25.59
CA LYS A 112 -30.96 -7.69 25.22
C LYS A 112 -31.89 -8.64 25.96
N GLN A 113 -31.53 -9.91 26.04
CA GLN A 113 -32.34 -10.93 26.73
C GLN A 113 -32.43 -10.69 28.23
N LYS A 114 -31.31 -10.40 28.89
CA LYS A 114 -31.22 -10.34 30.35
C LYS A 114 -31.59 -8.97 30.95
N ILE A 115 -31.24 -7.89 30.30
CA ILE A 115 -31.43 -6.53 30.83
C ILE A 115 -32.17 -5.61 29.84
N GLY A 116 -32.58 -6.10 28.68
CA GLY A 116 -33.38 -5.35 27.70
C GLY A 116 -34.70 -4.80 28.23
N PRO A 117 -35.43 -5.47 29.13
CA PRO A 117 -36.62 -4.90 29.76
C PRO A 117 -36.36 -3.66 30.63
N ILE A 118 -35.13 -3.47 31.10
CA ILE A 118 -34.74 -2.39 32.01
C ILE A 118 -34.17 -1.18 31.25
N PHE A 119 -33.51 -1.41 30.10
CA PHE A 119 -32.81 -0.36 29.37
C PHE A 119 -33.27 -0.25 27.90
N PRO A 120 -33.37 0.97 27.36
CA PRO A 120 -33.57 1.17 25.93
C PRO A 120 -32.47 0.49 25.08
N ASN A 121 -32.85 -0.09 23.94
CA ASN A 121 -31.92 -0.81 23.05
C ASN A 121 -30.69 0.01 22.66
N GLN A 122 -30.84 1.32 22.44
CA GLN A 122 -29.71 2.20 22.10
C GLN A 122 -28.69 2.32 23.26
N THR A 123 -29.18 2.37 24.49
CA THR A 123 -28.33 2.43 25.68
C THR A 123 -27.58 1.11 25.87
N LEU A 124 -28.23 -0.02 25.67
CA LEU A 124 -27.58 -1.34 25.72
C LEU A 124 -26.49 -1.47 24.68
N THR A 125 -26.75 -1.08 23.46
CA THR A 125 -25.73 -1.13 22.38
C THR A 125 -24.50 -0.30 22.75
N ARG A 126 -24.68 0.93 23.24
CA ARG A 126 -23.56 1.79 23.67
C ARG A 126 -22.77 1.19 24.83
N LEU A 127 -23.43 0.58 25.81
CA LEU A 127 -22.78 -0.08 26.93
C LEU A 127 -21.99 -1.30 26.49
N VAL A 128 -22.56 -2.15 25.66
CA VAL A 128 -21.86 -3.33 25.11
C VAL A 128 -20.66 -2.91 24.28
N ASP A 129 -20.78 -1.90 23.43
CA ASP A 129 -19.64 -1.37 22.65
C ASP A 129 -18.53 -0.80 23.54
N TYR A 130 -18.89 -0.08 24.58
CA TYR A 130 -17.91 0.48 25.53
C TYR A 130 -17.16 -0.62 26.29
N PHE A 131 -17.88 -1.57 26.89
CA PHE A 131 -17.25 -2.64 27.68
C PHE A 131 -16.46 -3.61 26.82
N SER A 132 -17.01 -4.03 25.65
CA SER A 132 -16.31 -4.91 24.72
C SER A 132 -15.01 -4.26 24.22
N SER A 133 -15.05 -2.99 23.85
CA SER A 133 -13.85 -2.26 23.40
C SER A 133 -12.78 -2.17 24.50
N LYS A 134 -13.17 -1.91 25.74
CA LYS A 134 -12.22 -1.90 26.88
C LYS A 134 -11.57 -3.26 27.12
N LEU A 135 -12.37 -4.34 27.12
CA LEU A 135 -11.86 -5.69 27.35
C LEU A 135 -10.95 -6.13 26.20
N LEU A 136 -11.34 -5.87 24.96
CA LEU A 136 -10.52 -6.17 23.79
C LEU A 136 -9.17 -5.44 23.83
N LYS A 137 -9.15 -4.15 24.16
CA LYS A 137 -7.89 -3.41 24.34
C LYS A 137 -6.98 -4.04 25.42
N ARG A 138 -7.54 -4.52 26.51
CA ARG A 138 -6.77 -5.20 27.56
C ARG A 138 -6.26 -6.57 27.08
N ALA A 139 -7.09 -7.35 26.40
CA ALA A 139 -6.71 -8.64 25.83
C ALA A 139 -5.58 -8.49 24.81
N VAL A 140 -5.69 -7.50 23.90
CA VAL A 140 -4.64 -7.16 22.95
C VAL A 140 -3.33 -6.83 23.67
N LYS A 141 -3.36 -5.91 24.64
CA LYS A 141 -2.16 -5.52 25.41
C LYS A 141 -1.51 -6.72 26.09
N TYR A 142 -2.31 -7.61 26.69
CA TYR A 142 -1.81 -8.82 27.33
C TYR A 142 -1.12 -9.76 26.31
N LYS A 143 -1.78 -10.05 25.18
CA LYS A 143 -1.20 -10.89 24.13
C LYS A 143 0.08 -10.30 23.51
N LEU A 144 0.09 -9.01 23.22
CA LEU A 144 1.29 -8.31 22.70
C LEU A 144 2.46 -8.42 23.68
N LYS A 145 2.21 -8.18 24.97
CA LYS A 145 3.22 -8.33 26.03
C LYS A 145 3.78 -9.77 26.08
N LYS A 146 2.89 -10.78 26.06
CA LYS A 146 3.28 -12.20 26.06
C LYS A 146 4.10 -12.57 24.82
N SER A 147 3.77 -12.01 23.65
CA SER A 147 4.45 -12.27 22.38
C SER A 147 5.68 -11.38 22.16
N LYS A 148 6.04 -10.52 23.12
CA LYS A 148 7.14 -9.54 23.00
C LYS A 148 7.04 -8.67 21.75
N ILE A 149 5.80 -8.29 21.36
CA ILE A 149 5.51 -7.40 20.23
C ILE A 149 5.32 -5.98 20.78
N PRO A 150 6.04 -4.97 20.29
CA PRO A 150 5.82 -3.58 20.69
C PRO A 150 4.41 -3.12 20.35
N PHE A 151 3.77 -2.36 21.24
CA PHE A 151 2.40 -1.87 21.00
C PHE A 151 2.27 -0.99 19.75
N ASN A 152 3.34 -0.30 19.38
CA ASN A 152 3.42 0.53 18.17
C ASN A 152 3.87 -0.21 16.92
N ALA A 153 4.00 -1.56 16.95
CA ALA A 153 4.50 -2.34 15.81
C ALA A 153 3.67 -2.12 14.52
N LEU A 154 2.34 -2.06 14.62
CA LEU A 154 1.50 -1.78 13.44
C LEU A 154 1.80 -0.40 12.84
N HIS A 155 1.99 0.60 13.68
CA HIS A 155 2.34 1.94 13.22
C HIS A 155 3.72 1.96 12.54
N ILE A 156 4.69 1.23 13.09
CA ILE A 156 6.03 1.08 12.48
C ILE A 156 5.92 0.39 11.14
N LEU A 157 5.21 -0.74 11.05
CA LEU A 157 5.02 -1.47 9.81
C LEU A 157 4.30 -0.61 8.75
N ARG A 158 3.21 0.07 9.12
CA ARG A 158 2.53 1.00 8.20
C ARG A 158 3.45 2.09 7.69
N ASN A 159 4.18 2.75 8.58
CA ASN A 159 5.10 3.82 8.19
C ASN A 159 6.27 3.32 7.36
N THR A 160 6.65 2.05 7.50
CA THR A 160 7.68 1.45 6.66
C THR A 160 7.16 1.21 5.24
N PHE A 161 6.01 0.56 5.08
CA PHE A 161 5.51 0.17 3.76
C PHE A 161 4.65 1.24 3.08
N TYR A 162 3.94 2.03 3.88
CA TYR A 162 3.02 3.08 3.41
C TYR A 162 3.25 4.41 4.13
N PRO A 163 4.47 4.97 4.08
CA PRO A 163 4.73 6.28 4.68
C PRO A 163 3.83 7.33 4.03
N GLN A 164 3.21 8.20 4.84
CA GLN A 164 2.27 9.22 4.38
C GLN A 164 1.13 8.66 3.50
N ALA A 165 0.67 7.44 3.76
CA ALA A 165 -0.33 6.72 2.97
C ALA A 165 0.06 6.49 1.48
N LYS A 166 1.34 6.57 1.14
CA LYS A 166 1.90 6.27 -0.18
C LYS A 166 2.84 5.08 -0.09
N LYS A 167 3.04 4.37 -1.20
CA LYS A 167 4.05 3.30 -1.25
C LYS A 167 5.44 3.84 -0.88
N GLN A 168 6.24 3.03 -0.21
CA GLN A 168 7.58 3.39 0.28
C GLN A 168 8.46 4.02 -0.81
N GLU A 169 8.46 3.47 -2.01
CA GLU A 169 9.22 3.95 -3.18
C GLU A 169 8.85 5.37 -3.64
N ARG A 170 7.68 5.88 -3.23
CA ARG A 170 7.22 7.22 -3.58
C ARG A 170 7.60 8.29 -2.56
N VAL A 171 8.11 7.87 -1.42
CA VAL A 171 8.44 8.76 -0.30
C VAL A 171 9.93 8.72 -0.01
N TYR A 172 10.53 7.54 -0.02
CA TYR A 172 11.95 7.38 0.31
C TYR A 172 12.81 7.21 -0.93
N ASN A 173 13.99 7.85 -0.89
CA ASN A 173 15.01 7.67 -1.92
C ASN A 173 15.76 6.35 -1.66
N PHE A 174 15.95 5.56 -2.72
CA PHE A 174 16.67 4.29 -2.63
C PHE A 174 18.13 4.45 -2.19
N LEU A 175 18.76 5.59 -2.44
CA LEU A 175 20.13 5.88 -2.01
C LEU A 175 20.31 5.80 -0.49
N GLY A 176 19.25 6.07 0.29
CA GLY A 176 19.27 5.87 1.73
C GLY A 176 19.44 4.41 2.14
N TYR A 177 18.95 3.48 1.32
CA TYR A 177 19.05 2.03 1.55
C TYR A 177 20.35 1.43 0.96
N GLN A 178 20.97 2.07 -0.03
CA GLN A 178 22.22 1.61 -0.65
C GLN A 178 23.36 1.53 0.37
N LYS A 179 23.39 2.45 1.34
CA LYS A 179 24.39 2.41 2.43
C LYS A 179 24.25 1.16 3.31
N ALA A 180 23.03 0.62 3.43
CA ALA A 180 22.75 -0.56 4.24
C ALA A 180 22.95 -1.88 3.45
N ASN A 181 22.89 -1.84 2.11
CA ASN A 181 23.10 -3.02 1.28
C ASN A 181 23.73 -2.63 -0.06
N THR A 182 25.05 -2.84 -0.18
CA THR A 182 25.84 -2.52 -1.37
C THR A 182 25.43 -3.34 -2.61
N ASN A 183 24.75 -4.47 -2.43
CA ASN A 183 24.37 -5.38 -3.52
C ASN A 183 22.94 -5.12 -4.08
N ILE A 184 22.22 -4.09 -3.60
CA ILE A 184 20.85 -3.80 -4.05
C ILE A 184 20.79 -3.61 -5.56
N ILE A 185 21.73 -2.86 -6.15
CA ILE A 185 21.76 -2.62 -7.60
C ILE A 185 21.94 -3.93 -8.37
N GLN A 186 22.82 -4.82 -7.92
CA GLN A 186 23.02 -6.12 -8.55
C GLN A 186 21.76 -6.98 -8.45
N GLN A 187 21.09 -6.99 -7.30
CA GLN A 187 19.83 -7.71 -7.12
C GLN A 187 18.74 -7.17 -8.04
N ILE A 188 18.61 -5.85 -8.18
CA ILE A 188 17.66 -5.21 -9.09
C ILE A 188 17.98 -5.58 -10.54
N ASN A 189 19.24 -5.57 -10.96
CA ASN A 189 19.65 -5.91 -12.32
C ASN A 189 19.38 -7.38 -12.70
N GLN A 190 19.23 -8.26 -11.71
CA GLN A 190 18.89 -9.68 -11.93
C GLN A 190 17.38 -9.90 -12.12
N LEU A 191 16.55 -8.88 -11.84
CA LEU A 191 15.11 -8.99 -12.00
C LEU A 191 14.71 -8.92 -13.47
N SER A 192 13.76 -9.78 -13.85
CA SER A 192 13.20 -9.75 -15.20
C SER A 192 12.40 -8.46 -15.43
N ILE A 193 12.66 -7.80 -16.56
CA ILE A 193 11.93 -6.58 -16.97
C ILE A 193 10.44 -6.84 -17.24
N THR A 194 10.05 -8.11 -17.44
CA THR A 194 8.68 -8.50 -17.78
C THR A 194 7.76 -8.66 -16.57
N HIS A 195 8.26 -8.41 -15.36
CA HIS A 195 7.47 -8.62 -14.14
C HIS A 195 6.74 -7.34 -13.74
N ASP A 196 5.42 -7.42 -13.61
CA ASP A 196 4.52 -6.35 -13.15
C ASP A 196 4.32 -6.34 -11.62
N GLY A 197 5.08 -7.16 -10.90
CA GLY A 197 5.01 -7.34 -9.45
C GLY A 197 5.69 -6.24 -8.63
N HIS A 198 5.40 -6.24 -7.34
CA HIS A 198 6.11 -5.46 -6.34
C HIS A 198 7.15 -6.33 -5.65
N TYR A 199 8.41 -5.87 -5.57
CA TYR A 199 9.53 -6.60 -5.00
C TYR A 199 9.82 -6.15 -3.57
N TYR A 200 10.24 -7.10 -2.74
CA TYR A 200 10.63 -6.85 -1.35
C TYR A 200 12.10 -7.22 -1.16
N PHE A 201 12.93 -6.22 -0.87
CA PHE A 201 14.36 -6.40 -0.64
C PHE A 201 14.67 -6.34 0.85
N TYR A 202 15.26 -7.40 1.36
CA TYR A 202 15.72 -7.47 2.75
C TYR A 202 17.11 -6.86 2.85
N THR A 203 17.26 -5.83 3.68
CA THR A 203 18.55 -5.23 3.98
C THR A 203 19.23 -6.03 5.09
N ARG A 204 20.55 -6.10 5.03
CA ARG A 204 21.36 -6.74 6.07
C ARG A 204 21.68 -5.80 7.21
#